data_8024c34b1c40bea97309ff5a17e5a899
#
_entry.id   8024c34b1c40bea97309ff5a17e5a899
#
_cell.length_a   1.000
_cell.length_b   1.000
_cell.length_c   1.000
_cell.angle_alpha   90.00
_cell.angle_beta   90.00
_cell.angle_gamma   90.00
#
_symmetry.space_group_name_H-M   'P 1'
#
loop_
_entity.id
_entity.type
_entity.pdbx_description
1 polymer ?
#
loop_
_entity_poly.entity_id
_entity_poly.type
_entity_poly.pdbx_seq_one_letter_code
_entity_poly.pdbx_strand_id
1 'polypeptide(L)'
;FDPAVGALIEAWGLRDGGRRPSEAELLTARAVSGFHHFAFNSETGACRVTRLADVTLDAGAFGKGEAVRRLQADGESNFPWWVDLGGQVAVSAATRHSAGWPFAIADPARRSQPAMDIVLIEGSLATSGASERSFSVDGERIAHILDPRSGDALYRPESVTVWHQDPLVADLLSTALYVLGPEDGVHFAEARDLAALFLAPSTEATGNGLT
;
A
#
# COMPACT_ATOMS: atom_id res chain seq x y z
N PHE A 1 -9.98 3.26 -2.38
CA PHE A 1 -8.71 3.63 -3.02
C PHE A 1 -8.93 4.70 -4.09
N ASP A 2 -8.06 5.70 -4.15
CA ASP A 2 -8.10 6.74 -5.18
C ASP A 2 -6.68 7.10 -5.61
N PRO A 3 -6.28 6.88 -6.87
CA PRO A 3 -4.96 7.23 -7.37
C PRO A 3 -4.82 8.71 -7.75
N ALA A 4 -5.91 9.47 -7.79
CA ALA A 4 -5.95 10.86 -8.23
C ALA A 4 -5.67 11.83 -7.07
N VAL A 5 -4.57 11.60 -6.35
CA VAL A 5 -4.18 12.32 -5.14
C VAL A 5 -2.86 13.09 -5.27
N GLY A 6 -2.35 13.23 -6.51
CA GLY A 6 -1.04 13.85 -6.73
C GLY A 6 -0.93 15.26 -6.18
N ALA A 7 -1.96 16.10 -6.31
CA ALA A 7 -1.98 17.45 -5.73
C ALA A 7 -1.93 17.43 -4.19
N LEU A 8 -2.57 16.46 -3.53
CA LEU A 8 -2.48 16.29 -2.08
C LEU A 8 -1.07 15.85 -1.65
N ILE A 9 -0.44 14.93 -2.39
CA ILE A 9 0.93 14.48 -2.13
C ILE A 9 1.91 15.64 -2.24
N GLU A 10 1.73 16.50 -3.23
CA GLU A 10 2.53 17.72 -3.40
C GLU A 10 2.28 18.73 -2.27
N ALA A 11 1.02 18.98 -1.92
CA ALA A 11 0.67 19.88 -0.82
C ALA A 11 1.30 19.45 0.51
N TRP A 12 1.31 18.16 0.82
CA TRP A 12 1.97 17.59 1.99
C TRP A 12 3.49 17.42 1.84
N GLY A 13 4.05 17.63 0.66
CA GLY A 13 5.49 17.45 0.38
C GLY A 13 5.98 16.04 0.65
N LEU A 14 5.14 15.00 0.45
CA LEU A 14 5.45 13.63 0.86
C LEU A 14 6.60 13.00 0.08
N ARG A 15 7.01 13.60 -1.02
CA ARG A 15 8.19 13.16 -1.79
C ARG A 15 9.49 13.83 -1.31
N ASP A 16 9.36 15.00 -0.67
CA ASP A 16 10.46 15.91 -0.35
C ASP A 16 10.69 16.09 1.16
N GLY A 17 10.34 15.10 1.97
CA GLY A 17 10.60 15.11 3.41
C GLY A 17 9.39 15.46 4.28
N GLY A 18 8.26 15.77 3.67
CA GLY A 18 7.02 16.10 4.36
C GLY A 18 6.97 17.54 4.89
N ARG A 19 5.80 18.14 4.82
CA ARG A 19 5.48 19.44 5.42
C ARG A 19 3.99 19.46 5.80
N ARG A 20 3.58 20.40 6.62
CA ARG A 20 2.16 20.64 6.88
C ARG A 20 1.67 21.69 5.87
N PRO A 21 0.68 21.35 5.01
CA PRO A 21 0.07 22.37 4.14
C PRO A 21 -0.77 23.34 4.97
N SER A 22 -0.90 24.58 4.50
CA SER A 22 -1.92 25.49 5.00
C SER A 22 -3.32 25.01 4.60
N GLU A 23 -4.34 25.49 5.30
CA GLU A 23 -5.73 25.16 5.00
C GLU A 23 -6.11 25.53 3.55
N ALA A 24 -5.63 26.68 3.07
CA ALA A 24 -5.87 27.14 1.70
C ALA A 24 -5.20 26.24 0.65
N GLU A 25 -3.97 25.76 0.89
CA GLU A 25 -3.28 24.80 0.02
C GLU A 25 -4.03 23.48 0.00
N LEU A 26 -4.46 22.99 1.17
CA LEU A 26 -5.19 21.72 1.26
C LEU A 26 -6.54 21.80 0.56
N LEU A 27 -7.27 22.92 0.72
CA LEU A 27 -8.54 23.14 0.02
C LEU A 27 -8.34 23.16 -1.50
N THR A 28 -7.29 23.83 -1.98
CA THR A 28 -6.94 23.89 -3.40
C THR A 28 -6.59 22.51 -3.94
N ALA A 29 -5.75 21.76 -3.21
CA ALA A 29 -5.35 20.40 -3.61
C ALA A 29 -6.54 19.43 -3.66
N ARG A 30 -7.45 19.51 -2.69
CA ARG A 30 -8.70 18.71 -2.69
C ARG A 30 -9.59 19.00 -3.88
N ALA A 31 -9.71 20.25 -4.28
CA ALA A 31 -10.57 20.65 -5.40
C ALA A 31 -10.16 20.04 -6.74
N VAL A 32 -8.88 19.63 -6.88
CA VAL A 32 -8.35 18.97 -8.09
C VAL A 32 -7.93 17.52 -7.84
N SER A 33 -8.33 16.93 -6.72
CA SER A 33 -8.07 15.53 -6.39
C SER A 33 -9.35 14.69 -6.51
N GLY A 34 -9.18 13.41 -6.83
CA GLY A 34 -10.28 12.47 -6.91
C GLY A 34 -10.51 11.93 -8.32
N PHE A 35 -10.76 10.63 -8.37
CA PHE A 35 -10.92 9.89 -9.63
C PHE A 35 -12.17 10.32 -10.41
N HIS A 36 -13.12 10.99 -9.74
CA HIS A 36 -14.32 11.58 -10.37
C HIS A 36 -13.99 12.71 -11.38
N HIS A 37 -12.77 13.25 -11.36
CA HIS A 37 -12.28 14.19 -12.37
C HIS A 37 -11.83 13.53 -13.68
N PHE A 38 -12.03 12.21 -13.83
CA PHE A 38 -11.86 11.51 -15.09
C PHE A 38 -13.19 11.01 -15.61
N ALA A 39 -13.49 11.32 -16.86
CA ALA A 39 -14.61 10.74 -17.59
C ALA A 39 -14.11 9.64 -18.52
N PHE A 40 -14.75 8.48 -18.45
CA PHE A 40 -14.43 7.32 -19.28
C PHE A 40 -15.55 7.13 -20.30
N ASN A 41 -15.18 7.07 -21.56
CA ASN A 41 -16.11 6.75 -22.66
C ASN A 41 -15.54 5.56 -23.44
N SER A 42 -16.37 4.54 -23.61
CA SER A 42 -16.01 3.34 -24.35
C SER A 42 -16.93 3.24 -25.58
N GLU A 43 -16.57 3.90 -26.65
CA GLU A 43 -17.22 3.79 -27.94
C GLU A 43 -16.34 3.00 -28.91
N THR A 44 -16.93 2.05 -29.63
CA THR A 44 -16.28 1.32 -30.74
C THR A 44 -14.98 0.60 -30.40
N GLY A 45 -14.85 0.02 -29.20
CA GLY A 45 -13.68 -0.78 -28.81
C GLY A 45 -12.46 0.02 -28.36
N ALA A 46 -12.52 1.35 -28.37
CA ALA A 46 -11.51 2.23 -27.78
C ALA A 46 -12.01 2.86 -26.49
N CYS A 47 -11.20 2.81 -25.44
CA CYS A 47 -11.46 3.55 -24.21
C CYS A 47 -10.86 4.95 -24.32
N ARG A 48 -11.71 5.98 -24.24
CA ARG A 48 -11.29 7.37 -24.18
C ARG A 48 -11.36 7.85 -22.73
N VAL A 49 -10.27 8.41 -22.23
CA VAL A 49 -10.21 9.05 -20.91
C VAL A 49 -10.12 10.55 -21.11
N THR A 50 -11.04 11.30 -20.50
CA THR A 50 -11.04 12.77 -20.51
C THR A 50 -10.76 13.27 -19.11
N ARG A 51 -9.77 14.13 -18.96
CA ARG A 51 -9.43 14.82 -17.71
C ARG A 51 -10.30 16.09 -17.60
N LEU A 52 -11.12 16.18 -16.55
CA LEU A 52 -12.09 17.24 -16.34
C LEU A 52 -11.56 18.40 -15.48
N ALA A 53 -10.49 18.19 -14.73
CA ALA A 53 -9.79 19.18 -13.92
C ALA A 53 -8.29 18.99 -14.03
N ASP A 54 -7.49 19.85 -13.40
CA ASP A 54 -6.02 19.69 -13.36
C ASP A 54 -5.59 18.63 -12.32
N VAL A 55 -6.13 17.43 -12.51
CA VAL A 55 -5.92 16.27 -11.64
C VAL A 55 -4.62 15.54 -12.00
N THR A 56 -3.89 15.09 -10.99
CA THR A 56 -2.65 14.33 -11.15
C THR A 56 -2.81 12.95 -10.52
N LEU A 57 -2.45 11.90 -11.28
CA LEU A 57 -2.39 10.53 -10.78
C LEU A 57 -1.07 10.29 -10.06
N ASP A 58 -1.13 9.57 -8.94
CA ASP A 58 0.03 9.06 -8.23
C ASP A 58 0.06 7.54 -8.20
N ALA A 59 1.19 6.96 -8.58
CA ALA A 59 1.37 5.52 -8.65
C ALA A 59 1.94 4.92 -7.35
N GLY A 60 2.17 5.71 -6.32
CA GLY A 60 2.85 5.28 -5.10
C GLY A 60 2.23 4.07 -4.41
N ALA A 61 0.90 3.96 -4.49
CA ALA A 61 0.15 2.90 -3.82
C ALA A 61 -0.29 1.75 -4.76
N PHE A 62 0.18 1.71 -6.00
CA PHE A 62 -0.13 0.61 -6.93
C PHE A 62 0.99 0.31 -7.94
N GLY A 63 1.99 1.16 -8.00
CA GLY A 63 3.04 1.06 -9.03
C GLY A 63 3.92 -0.18 -8.88
N LYS A 64 4.16 -0.62 -7.65
CA LYS A 64 4.91 -1.86 -7.37
C LYS A 64 4.11 -3.07 -7.84
N GLY A 65 2.84 -3.13 -7.45
CA GLY A 65 1.93 -4.20 -7.86
C GLY A 65 1.79 -4.32 -9.36
N GLU A 66 1.63 -3.20 -10.08
CA GLU A 66 1.56 -3.19 -11.54
C GLU A 66 2.88 -3.63 -12.19
N ALA A 67 4.03 -3.20 -11.66
CA ALA A 67 5.33 -3.64 -12.16
C ALA A 67 5.51 -5.16 -12.02
N VAL A 68 5.17 -5.71 -10.87
CA VAL A 68 5.23 -7.16 -10.62
C VAL A 68 4.23 -7.92 -11.49
N ARG A 69 3.01 -7.40 -11.65
CA ARG A 69 1.98 -7.99 -12.51
C ARG A 69 2.45 -8.09 -13.97
N ARG A 70 3.14 -7.06 -14.48
CA ARG A 70 3.74 -7.09 -15.81
C ARG A 70 4.86 -8.11 -15.92
N LEU A 71 5.74 -8.20 -14.91
CA LEU A 71 6.77 -9.23 -14.86
C LEU A 71 6.18 -10.65 -14.90
N GLN A 72 5.04 -10.87 -14.24
CA GLN A 72 4.35 -12.15 -14.30
C GLN A 72 3.75 -12.44 -15.70
N ALA A 73 3.18 -11.42 -16.34
CA ALA A 73 2.56 -11.56 -17.66
C ALA A 73 3.59 -11.78 -18.78
N ASP A 74 4.74 -11.12 -18.69
CA ASP A 74 5.82 -11.21 -19.68
C ASP A 74 6.71 -12.45 -19.47
N GLY A 75 6.63 -13.07 -18.29
CA GLY A 75 7.50 -14.16 -17.86
C GLY A 75 6.88 -15.53 -18.04
N GLU A 76 6.87 -16.12 -19.25
CA GLU A 76 6.78 -17.57 -19.42
C GLU A 76 8.08 -18.23 -18.91
N SER A 77 8.32 -18.13 -17.60
CA SER A 77 9.44 -18.80 -16.98
C SER A 77 9.07 -20.25 -16.70
N ASN A 78 9.79 -21.19 -17.28
CA ASN A 78 9.71 -22.61 -16.95
C ASN A 78 10.38 -22.93 -15.60
N PHE A 79 10.95 -21.94 -14.93
CA PHE A 79 11.64 -22.08 -13.65
C PHE A 79 10.87 -21.41 -12.53
N PRO A 80 10.90 -21.98 -11.32
CA PRO A 80 10.38 -21.32 -10.12
C PRO A 80 11.11 -20.00 -9.88
N TRP A 81 10.37 -18.95 -9.57
CA TRP A 81 10.92 -17.62 -9.28
C TRP A 81 10.17 -16.92 -8.16
N TRP A 82 10.82 -16.00 -7.55
CA TRP A 82 10.23 -15.02 -6.67
C TRP A 82 10.84 -13.63 -6.91
N VAL A 83 10.13 -12.60 -6.56
CA VAL A 83 10.57 -11.20 -6.65
C VAL A 83 10.12 -10.44 -5.41
N ASP A 84 10.98 -9.58 -4.90
CA ASP A 84 10.68 -8.58 -3.87
C ASP A 84 10.99 -7.20 -4.43
N LEU A 85 9.97 -6.35 -4.45
CA LEU A 85 10.05 -4.97 -4.88
C LEU A 85 9.65 -4.05 -3.72
N GLY A 86 10.51 -4.01 -2.68
CA GLY A 86 10.33 -3.10 -1.54
C GLY A 86 9.03 -3.33 -0.76
N GLY A 87 8.81 -4.56 -0.27
CA GLY A 87 7.63 -4.94 0.50
C GLY A 87 6.45 -5.44 -0.34
N GLN A 88 6.62 -5.48 -1.66
CA GLN A 88 5.75 -6.19 -2.59
C GLN A 88 6.46 -7.47 -3.03
N VAL A 89 6.03 -8.60 -2.52
CA VAL A 89 6.59 -9.91 -2.85
C VAL A 89 5.63 -10.67 -3.78
N ALA A 90 6.16 -11.34 -4.79
CA ALA A 90 5.40 -12.27 -5.60
C ALA A 90 6.21 -13.51 -5.92
N VAL A 91 5.53 -14.61 -6.10
CA VAL A 91 6.13 -15.90 -6.40
C VAL A 91 5.39 -16.58 -7.56
N SER A 92 6.14 -17.33 -8.37
CA SER A 92 5.53 -18.31 -9.26
C SER A 92 4.97 -19.48 -8.44
N ALA A 93 3.98 -20.16 -8.99
CA ALA A 93 3.47 -21.39 -8.38
C ALA A 93 4.62 -22.32 -8.02
N ALA A 94 4.61 -22.83 -6.80
CA ALA A 94 5.60 -23.78 -6.35
C ALA A 94 5.53 -25.02 -7.26
N THR A 95 6.68 -25.53 -7.68
CA THR A 95 6.71 -26.81 -8.40
C THR A 95 6.13 -27.90 -7.51
N ARG A 96 5.57 -28.94 -8.09
CA ARG A 96 4.92 -30.07 -7.36
C ARG A 96 5.79 -30.69 -6.24
N HIS A 97 7.05 -30.33 -6.14
CA HIS A 97 8.05 -30.88 -5.22
C HIS A 97 8.58 -29.81 -4.23
N SER A 98 8.13 -28.57 -4.27
CA SER A 98 8.58 -27.53 -3.34
C SER A 98 7.49 -27.24 -2.27
N ALA A 99 7.95 -27.07 -1.04
CA ALA A 99 7.08 -26.70 0.09
C ALA A 99 6.58 -25.25 0.03
N GLY A 100 6.83 -24.52 -1.06
CA GLY A 100 6.58 -23.08 -1.22
C GLY A 100 7.81 -22.24 -0.87
N TRP A 101 7.61 -20.94 -0.84
CA TRP A 101 8.66 -19.93 -0.62
C TRP A 101 8.53 -19.37 0.79
N PRO A 102 9.56 -19.50 1.65
CA PRO A 102 9.51 -18.95 3.00
C PRO A 102 9.78 -17.45 2.97
N PHE A 103 8.94 -16.68 3.66
CA PHE A 103 9.08 -15.26 3.90
C PHE A 103 8.77 -14.93 5.34
N ALA A 104 9.18 -13.74 5.76
CA ALA A 104 8.82 -13.19 7.06
C ALA A 104 8.10 -11.85 6.88
N ILE A 105 7.01 -11.66 7.60
CA ILE A 105 6.34 -10.37 7.72
C ILE A 105 7.01 -9.63 8.88
N ALA A 106 7.50 -8.42 8.62
CA ALA A 106 8.24 -7.63 9.60
C ALA A 106 7.34 -7.05 10.69
N ASP A 107 7.88 -6.93 11.91
CA ASP A 107 7.26 -6.16 12.98
C ASP A 107 7.16 -4.68 12.58
N PRO A 108 5.97 -4.06 12.63
CA PRO A 108 5.79 -2.67 12.22
C PRO A 108 6.59 -1.67 13.07
N ALA A 109 6.95 -1.99 14.30
CA ALA A 109 7.80 -1.15 15.14
C ALA A 109 9.29 -1.39 14.90
N ARG A 110 9.67 -2.60 14.50
CA ARG A 110 11.07 -3.04 14.35
C ARG A 110 11.24 -3.85 13.07
N ARG A 111 11.29 -3.17 11.94
CA ARG A 111 11.33 -3.80 10.59
C ARG A 111 12.47 -4.82 10.38
N SER A 112 13.52 -4.77 11.17
CA SER A 112 14.60 -5.77 11.13
C SER A 112 14.25 -7.07 11.86
N GLN A 113 13.11 -7.13 12.54
CA GLN A 113 12.64 -8.30 13.26
C GLN A 113 11.39 -8.88 12.58
N PRO A 114 11.33 -10.21 12.42
CA PRO A 114 10.12 -10.86 11.95
C PRO A 114 9.05 -10.85 13.05
N ALA A 115 7.81 -10.55 12.67
CA ALA A 115 6.64 -10.74 13.50
C ALA A 115 5.99 -12.11 13.22
N MET A 116 6.07 -12.57 11.99
CA MET A 116 5.45 -13.83 11.56
C MET A 116 6.21 -14.42 10.37
N ASP A 117 6.46 -15.74 10.43
CA ASP A 117 6.95 -16.51 9.28
C ASP A 117 5.77 -17.05 8.49
N ILE A 118 5.85 -16.99 7.17
CA ILE A 118 4.84 -17.47 6.25
C ILE A 118 5.47 -18.27 5.12
N VAL A 119 4.69 -19.15 4.51
CA VAL A 119 5.07 -19.87 3.30
C VAL A 119 4.09 -19.46 2.19
N LEU A 120 4.62 -18.88 1.13
CA LEU A 120 3.84 -18.47 -0.03
C LEU A 120 3.98 -19.52 -1.13
N ILE A 121 2.86 -20.09 -1.56
CA ILE A 121 2.84 -21.15 -2.58
C ILE A 121 2.70 -20.51 -3.97
N GLU A 122 1.87 -19.48 -4.08
CA GLU A 122 1.60 -18.72 -5.30
C GLU A 122 1.07 -17.33 -4.97
N GLY A 123 1.01 -16.44 -5.96
CA GLY A 123 0.43 -15.11 -5.83
C GLY A 123 1.41 -14.09 -5.26
N SER A 124 0.88 -13.09 -4.59
CA SER A 124 1.63 -11.94 -4.13
C SER A 124 1.19 -11.49 -2.73
N LEU A 125 2.15 -10.95 -1.99
CA LEU A 125 1.95 -10.24 -0.73
C LEU A 125 2.35 -8.79 -0.90
N ALA A 126 1.52 -7.89 -0.45
CA ALA A 126 1.83 -6.47 -0.33
C ALA A 126 1.63 -6.01 1.12
N THR A 127 2.59 -5.25 1.63
CA THR A 127 2.50 -4.68 2.98
C THR A 127 2.50 -3.17 2.89
N SER A 128 1.56 -2.54 3.59
CA SER A 128 1.49 -1.08 3.79
C SER A 128 1.61 -0.74 5.26
N GLY A 129 2.38 0.30 5.57
CA GLY A 129 2.58 0.76 6.94
C GLY A 129 3.40 2.05 7.03
N ALA A 130 3.24 2.78 8.13
CA ALA A 130 4.00 4.02 8.38
C ALA A 130 5.50 3.76 8.57
N SER A 131 5.89 2.54 8.94
CA SER A 131 7.29 2.16 9.14
C SER A 131 8.09 2.11 7.84
N GLU A 132 7.44 2.09 6.67
CA GLU A 132 8.15 2.15 5.39
C GLU A 132 8.72 3.53 5.12
N ARG A 133 7.90 4.57 5.32
CA ARG A 133 8.31 5.94 5.15
C ARG A 133 7.45 6.87 6.02
N SER A 134 8.07 7.53 6.97
CA SER A 134 7.41 8.53 7.82
C SER A 134 8.33 9.73 8.03
N PHE A 135 7.72 10.87 8.32
CA PHE A 135 8.37 12.15 8.53
C PHE A 135 7.96 12.71 9.89
N SER A 136 8.82 13.55 10.48
CA SER A 136 8.46 14.37 11.64
C SER A 136 8.21 15.78 11.17
N VAL A 137 6.99 16.26 11.32
CA VAL A 137 6.58 17.61 10.93
C VAL A 137 5.94 18.27 12.16
N ASP A 138 6.50 19.39 12.61
CA ASP A 138 6.06 20.13 13.81
C ASP A 138 5.92 19.26 15.08
N GLY A 139 6.80 18.25 15.21
CA GLY A 139 6.78 17.31 16.33
C GLY A 139 5.76 16.16 16.20
N GLU A 140 4.94 16.16 15.19
CA GLU A 140 4.03 15.05 14.88
C GLU A 140 4.61 14.12 13.80
N ARG A 141 4.30 12.84 13.90
CA ARG A 141 4.67 11.87 12.87
C ARG A 141 3.57 11.78 11.81
N ILE A 142 3.96 11.91 10.57
CA ILE A 142 3.10 11.68 9.41
C ILE A 142 3.71 10.56 8.54
N ALA A 143 2.89 9.74 7.92
CA ALA A 143 3.35 8.77 6.94
C ALA A 143 3.15 9.30 5.52
N HIS A 144 3.71 8.58 4.56
CA HIS A 144 3.56 8.87 3.13
C HIS A 144 2.19 8.47 2.54
N ILE A 145 1.30 7.97 3.37
CA ILE A 145 -0.04 7.49 2.97
C ILE A 145 -1.07 8.55 3.34
N LEU A 146 -1.94 8.86 2.39
CA LEU A 146 -3.03 9.83 2.54
C LEU A 146 -4.39 9.13 2.67
N ASP A 147 -5.30 9.72 3.44
CA ASP A 147 -6.73 9.44 3.30
C ASP A 147 -7.31 10.33 2.18
N PRO A 148 -7.70 9.78 1.04
CA PRO A 148 -8.22 10.59 -0.07
C PRO A 148 -9.56 11.27 0.24
N ARG A 149 -10.28 10.83 1.29
CA ARG A 149 -11.56 11.39 1.72
C ARG A 149 -11.37 12.71 2.47
N SER A 150 -10.41 12.72 3.39
CA SER A 150 -10.08 13.93 4.20
C SER A 150 -8.98 14.76 3.57
N GLY A 151 -8.13 14.15 2.74
CA GLY A 151 -6.91 14.75 2.19
C GLY A 151 -5.77 14.84 3.20
N ASP A 152 -5.89 14.19 4.36
CA ASP A 152 -4.88 14.25 5.40
C ASP A 152 -3.85 13.14 5.24
N ALA A 153 -2.58 13.46 5.56
CA ALA A 153 -1.54 12.45 5.72
C ALA A 153 -1.77 11.69 7.03
N LEU A 154 -1.76 10.37 6.93
CA LEU A 154 -2.04 9.48 8.06
C LEU A 154 -0.74 9.00 8.71
N TYR A 155 -0.82 8.73 10.00
CA TYR A 155 0.12 7.89 10.72
C TYR A 155 -0.62 6.88 11.57
N ARG A 156 -0.40 5.61 11.28
CA ARG A 156 -0.87 4.49 12.10
C ARG A 156 0.32 3.61 12.44
N PRO A 157 0.48 3.18 13.68
CA PRO A 157 1.62 2.34 14.09
C PRO A 157 1.53 0.91 13.55
N GLU A 158 0.36 0.48 13.10
CA GLU A 158 0.09 -0.83 12.55
C GLU A 158 0.64 -0.95 11.12
N SER A 159 0.75 -2.20 10.65
CA SER A 159 0.91 -2.53 9.23
C SER A 159 -0.19 -3.46 8.75
N VAL A 160 -0.47 -3.43 7.47
CA VAL A 160 -1.44 -4.30 6.81
C VAL A 160 -0.76 -5.04 5.68
N THR A 161 -0.81 -6.37 5.75
CA THR A 161 -0.33 -7.26 4.68
C THR A 161 -1.52 -7.93 4.02
N VAL A 162 -1.58 -7.87 2.69
CA VAL A 162 -2.64 -8.51 1.89
C VAL A 162 -2.01 -9.53 0.96
N TRP A 163 -2.59 -10.73 0.93
CA TRP A 163 -2.32 -11.71 -0.10
C TRP A 163 -3.38 -11.66 -1.20
N HIS A 164 -2.94 -11.71 -2.45
CA HIS A 164 -3.83 -11.86 -3.60
C HIS A 164 -3.09 -12.52 -4.78
N GLN A 165 -3.82 -13.21 -5.66
CA GLN A 165 -3.27 -13.79 -6.89
C GLN A 165 -2.69 -12.70 -7.82
N ASP A 166 -3.40 -11.59 -7.97
CA ASP A 166 -2.97 -10.43 -8.75
C ASP A 166 -2.17 -9.48 -7.87
N PRO A 167 -0.88 -9.21 -8.17
CA PRO A 167 -0.02 -8.31 -7.39
C PRO A 167 -0.54 -6.86 -7.33
N LEU A 168 -1.19 -6.38 -8.39
CA LEU A 168 -1.78 -5.05 -8.42
C LEU A 168 -2.88 -4.93 -7.38
N VAL A 169 -3.74 -5.95 -7.29
CA VAL A 169 -4.84 -5.98 -6.31
C VAL A 169 -4.30 -6.06 -4.88
N ALA A 170 -3.26 -6.86 -4.64
CA ALA A 170 -2.60 -6.93 -3.33
C ALA A 170 -2.06 -5.55 -2.89
N ASP A 171 -1.35 -4.83 -3.78
CA ASP A 171 -0.77 -3.51 -3.50
C ASP A 171 -1.87 -2.46 -3.20
N LEU A 172 -2.90 -2.39 -4.05
CA LEU A 172 -4.06 -1.51 -3.87
C LEU A 172 -4.78 -1.75 -2.55
N LEU A 173 -5.07 -3.01 -2.24
CA LEU A 173 -5.84 -3.37 -1.05
C LEU A 173 -5.05 -3.17 0.24
N SER A 174 -3.75 -3.45 0.26
CA SER A 174 -2.92 -3.21 1.45
C SER A 174 -2.97 -1.73 1.88
N THR A 175 -2.87 -0.82 0.91
CA THR A 175 -2.97 0.63 1.16
C THR A 175 -4.40 1.05 1.55
N ALA A 176 -5.42 0.54 0.85
CA ALA A 176 -6.81 0.85 1.17
C ALA A 176 -7.20 0.40 2.59
N LEU A 177 -6.82 -0.82 2.96
CA LEU A 177 -7.11 -1.37 4.29
C LEU A 177 -6.31 -0.65 5.38
N TYR A 178 -5.07 -0.23 5.11
CA TYR A 178 -4.31 0.61 6.02
C TYR A 178 -5.02 1.95 6.28
N VAL A 179 -5.57 2.59 5.26
CA VAL A 179 -6.34 3.85 5.38
C VAL A 179 -7.62 3.64 6.17
N LEU A 180 -8.34 2.54 5.96
CA LEU A 180 -9.54 2.19 6.74
C LEU A 180 -9.21 1.97 8.22
N GLY A 181 -8.05 1.41 8.52
CA GLY A 181 -7.64 1.03 9.87
C GLY A 181 -8.17 -0.34 10.28
N PRO A 182 -7.77 -0.83 11.47
CA PRO A 182 -8.02 -2.21 11.84
C PRO A 182 -9.52 -2.56 11.98
N GLU A 183 -10.34 -1.67 12.54
CA GLU A 183 -11.76 -1.94 12.76
C GLU A 183 -12.52 -2.05 11.43
N ASP A 184 -12.57 -0.97 10.66
CA ASP A 184 -13.28 -0.93 9.38
C ASP A 184 -12.61 -1.82 8.33
N GLY A 185 -11.28 -1.93 8.36
CA GLY A 185 -10.50 -2.73 7.43
C GLY A 185 -10.73 -4.23 7.59
N VAL A 186 -10.82 -4.74 8.82
CA VAL A 186 -11.16 -6.15 9.08
C VAL A 186 -12.57 -6.44 8.58
N HIS A 187 -13.55 -5.62 8.93
CA HIS A 187 -14.93 -5.77 8.44
C HIS A 187 -15.01 -5.77 6.90
N PHE A 188 -14.26 -4.87 6.28
CA PHE A 188 -14.20 -4.80 4.81
C PHE A 188 -13.61 -6.07 4.20
N ALA A 189 -12.53 -6.60 4.81
CA ALA A 189 -11.84 -7.79 4.32
C ALA A 189 -12.72 -9.04 4.49
N GLU A 190 -13.32 -9.23 5.65
CA GLU A 190 -14.23 -10.35 5.94
C GLU A 190 -15.44 -10.37 4.99
N ALA A 191 -16.07 -9.20 4.78
CA ALA A 191 -17.23 -9.09 3.89
C ALA A 191 -16.92 -9.44 2.41
N ARG A 192 -15.64 -9.55 2.03
CA ARG A 192 -15.16 -9.80 0.66
C ARG A 192 -14.26 -11.01 0.53
N ASP A 193 -14.13 -11.80 1.58
CA ASP A 193 -13.25 -12.97 1.64
C ASP A 193 -11.81 -12.65 1.23
N LEU A 194 -11.26 -11.53 1.73
CA LEU A 194 -9.90 -11.09 1.44
C LEU A 194 -8.94 -11.61 2.50
N ALA A 195 -7.83 -12.18 2.05
CA ALA A 195 -6.74 -12.60 2.93
C ALA A 195 -5.91 -11.37 3.34
N ALA A 196 -6.18 -10.82 4.51
CA ALA A 196 -5.52 -9.66 5.06
C ALA A 196 -5.07 -9.91 6.51
N LEU A 197 -3.89 -9.37 6.86
CA LEU A 197 -3.32 -9.43 8.20
C LEU A 197 -3.03 -8.01 8.68
N PHE A 198 -3.60 -7.65 9.82
CA PHE A 198 -3.30 -6.41 10.54
C PHE A 198 -2.36 -6.73 11.69
N LEU A 199 -1.18 -6.13 11.70
CA LEU A 199 -0.19 -6.27 12.76
C LEU A 199 -0.07 -4.97 13.54
N ALA A 200 -0.35 -5.03 14.83
CA ALA A 200 0.00 -3.98 15.77
C ALA A 200 1.49 -4.11 16.18
N PRO A 201 2.15 -2.99 16.55
CA PRO A 201 3.50 -3.05 17.10
C PRO A 201 3.54 -3.95 18.33
N SER A 202 4.56 -4.78 18.45
CA SER A 202 4.78 -5.56 19.65
C SER A 202 5.06 -4.63 20.84
N THR A 203 4.22 -4.71 21.86
CA THR A 203 4.46 -4.08 23.17
C THR A 203 5.34 -5.00 24.01
N GLU A 204 6.60 -5.19 23.62
CA GLU A 204 7.54 -5.72 24.61
C GLU A 204 7.76 -4.64 25.66
N ALA A 205 7.31 -4.94 26.86
CA ALA A 205 7.72 -4.20 28.05
C ALA A 205 9.25 -4.07 28.00
N THR A 206 9.74 -2.83 28.03
CA THR A 206 11.11 -2.55 28.41
C THR A 206 11.29 -3.18 29.79
N GLY A 207 11.74 -4.43 29.81
CA GLY A 207 12.17 -5.06 31.02
C GLY A 207 13.32 -4.23 31.57
N ASN A 208 13.04 -3.40 32.55
CA ASN A 208 14.02 -2.85 33.44
C ASN A 208 14.75 -4.05 34.06
N GLY A 209 15.88 -4.41 33.47
CA GLY A 209 16.90 -5.19 34.16
C GLY A 209 17.41 -4.35 35.32
N LEU A 210 16.77 -4.45 36.46
CA LEU A 210 17.36 -4.17 37.77
C LEU A 210 18.17 -5.40 38.15
N THR A 211 19.45 -5.30 38.09
CA THR A 211 20.43 -5.52 39.16
C THR A 211 21.83 -5.35 38.63
#